data_d70df8d511aa63997e18e301f0cf51fd
#
_entry.id   d70df8d511aa63997e18e301f0cf51fd
#
_cell.length_a   1.000
_cell.length_b   1.000
_cell.length_c   1.000
_cell.angle_alpha   90.00
_cell.angle_beta   90.00
_cell.angle_gamma   90.00
#
_symmetry.space_group_name_H-M   'P 1'
#
loop_
_entity.id
_entity.type
_entity.pdbx_description
1 polymer ?
#
loop_
_entity_poly.entity_id
_entity_poly.type
_entity_poly.pdbx_seq_one_letter_code
_entity_poly.pdbx_strand_id
1 'polypeptide(L)'
;MKKIYLLLLLFPLFSIAQMSISKVQVSEQIIKQIKKEKVTIQKKLKLVKAKNANKLYYSFMVKSQTLLSDLNNNEMYILDGMNIGYDLETANLPDTLSKRLNFFKTANVLVRGTGEGYSELYFKPNYYYQLFKSKVTPDLSEYLRICSIDDQDVYAGDGEIGISWQQLGERILVREKFIKKFPKSNLKTDVKTQLKEYLYDYFFGSENTKTLSDAVFEKSVLKDFKLFIKQNPDSKTAKMINNMVRFLRKHKSRELLENNFNKEILIFK
;
A
#
# COMPACT_ATOMS: atom_id res chain seq x y z
N MET A 1 45.00 -25.20 -36.53
CA MET A 1 43.88 -24.23 -36.50
C MET A 1 42.77 -24.65 -35.47
N LYS A 2 43.10 -25.05 -34.22
CA LYS A 2 42.09 -25.49 -33.22
C LYS A 2 42.08 -24.68 -31.92
N LYS A 3 42.83 -23.57 -31.82
CA LYS A 3 42.92 -22.79 -30.55
C LYS A 3 42.18 -21.45 -30.56
N ILE A 4 41.57 -21.03 -31.68
CA ILE A 4 40.89 -19.70 -31.75
C ILE A 4 39.42 -19.76 -31.31
N TYR A 5 38.76 -20.93 -31.32
CA TYR A 5 37.33 -21.04 -30.97
C TYR A 5 37.04 -21.03 -29.45
N LEU A 6 38.04 -21.26 -28.59
CA LEU A 6 37.84 -21.26 -27.12
C LEU A 6 37.77 -19.85 -26.51
N LEU A 7 38.34 -18.85 -27.19
CA LEU A 7 38.35 -17.47 -26.70
C LEU A 7 37.02 -16.72 -26.92
N LEU A 8 36.28 -17.11 -27.98
CA LEU A 8 34.99 -16.48 -28.32
C LEU A 8 33.82 -16.89 -27.44
N LEU A 9 33.91 -18.05 -26.76
CA LEU A 9 32.86 -18.50 -25.84
C LEU A 9 32.97 -17.92 -24.42
N LEU A 10 34.11 -17.34 -24.04
CA LEU A 10 34.30 -16.70 -22.74
C LEU A 10 33.85 -15.21 -22.74
N PHE A 11 33.75 -14.57 -23.89
CA PHE A 11 33.38 -13.16 -24.00
C PHE A 11 31.95 -12.86 -23.50
N PRO A 12 30.90 -13.62 -23.84
CA PRO A 12 29.56 -13.34 -23.36
C PRO A 12 29.41 -13.62 -21.84
N LEU A 13 30.12 -14.59 -21.28
CA LEU A 13 30.10 -14.88 -19.83
C LEU A 13 30.78 -13.77 -19.02
N PHE A 14 31.86 -13.19 -19.53
CA PHE A 14 32.54 -12.05 -18.90
C PHE A 14 31.66 -10.79 -18.92
N SER A 15 30.96 -10.52 -20.00
CA SER A 15 30.08 -9.33 -20.10
C SER A 15 28.86 -9.44 -19.18
N ILE A 16 28.27 -10.63 -19.05
CA ILE A 16 27.13 -10.87 -18.12
C ILE A 16 27.58 -10.75 -16.66
N ALA A 17 28.72 -11.32 -16.30
CA ALA A 17 29.27 -11.21 -14.95
C ALA A 17 29.64 -9.77 -14.60
N GLN A 18 30.21 -9.01 -15.51
CA GLN A 18 30.55 -7.59 -15.31
C GLN A 18 29.32 -6.70 -15.20
N MET A 19 28.24 -6.99 -15.95
CA MET A 19 26.96 -6.29 -15.87
C MET A 19 26.25 -6.57 -14.53
N SER A 20 26.31 -7.80 -14.01
CA SER A 20 25.74 -8.14 -12.71
C SER A 20 26.48 -7.49 -11.54
N ILE A 21 27.81 -7.41 -11.58
CA ILE A 21 28.63 -6.72 -10.57
C ILE A 21 28.31 -5.22 -10.57
N SER A 22 28.17 -4.60 -11.72
CA SER A 22 27.78 -3.19 -11.88
C SER A 22 26.41 -2.90 -11.23
N LYS A 23 25.41 -3.75 -11.48
CA LYS A 23 24.07 -3.59 -10.91
C LYS A 23 24.08 -3.72 -9.36
N VAL A 24 24.84 -4.67 -8.83
CA VAL A 24 25.01 -4.81 -7.37
C VAL A 24 25.58 -3.55 -6.74
N GLN A 25 26.63 -2.97 -7.35
CA GLN A 25 27.25 -1.73 -6.86
C GLN A 25 26.29 -0.53 -6.91
N VAL A 26 25.46 -0.42 -7.96
CA VAL A 26 24.44 0.63 -8.07
C VAL A 26 23.43 0.51 -6.94
N SER A 27 22.89 -0.68 -6.69
CA SER A 27 21.94 -0.89 -5.58
C SER A 27 22.56 -0.59 -4.21
N GLU A 28 23.83 -0.93 -3.99
CA GLU A 28 24.53 -0.57 -2.75
C GLU A 28 24.64 0.94 -2.56
N GLN A 29 24.90 1.69 -3.63
CA GLN A 29 24.92 3.15 -3.58
C GLN A 29 23.55 3.73 -3.27
N ILE A 30 22.48 3.22 -3.89
CA ILE A 30 21.11 3.64 -3.63
C ILE A 30 20.74 3.38 -2.15
N ILE A 31 21.03 2.20 -1.63
CA ILE A 31 20.77 1.84 -0.22
C ILE A 31 21.55 2.76 0.74
N LYS A 32 22.84 3.04 0.45
CA LYS A 32 23.64 4.02 1.22
C LYS A 32 22.98 5.40 1.19
N GLN A 33 22.46 5.82 0.04
CA GLN A 33 21.78 7.11 -0.12
C GLN A 33 20.46 7.14 0.68
N ILE A 34 19.63 6.10 0.63
CA ILE A 34 18.40 6.00 1.44
C ILE A 34 18.73 6.16 2.94
N LYS A 35 19.75 5.46 3.43
CA LYS A 35 20.20 5.57 4.83
C LYS A 35 20.68 6.98 5.17
N LYS A 36 21.46 7.61 4.30
CA LYS A 36 21.96 8.98 4.46
C LYS A 36 20.80 9.99 4.53
N GLU A 37 19.81 9.87 3.63
CA GLU A 37 18.64 10.73 3.66
C GLU A 37 17.81 10.56 4.94
N LYS A 38 17.63 9.33 5.43
CA LYS A 38 16.99 9.06 6.72
C LYS A 38 17.70 9.77 7.88
N VAL A 39 19.01 9.66 7.97
CA VAL A 39 19.79 10.34 9.02
C VAL A 39 19.68 11.85 8.88
N THR A 40 19.75 12.36 7.65
CA THR A 40 19.67 13.80 7.37
C THR A 40 18.31 14.35 7.78
N ILE A 41 17.21 13.69 7.44
CA ILE A 41 15.86 14.14 7.82
C ILE A 41 15.65 14.08 9.33
N GLN A 42 16.15 13.06 10.02
CA GLN A 42 16.07 12.96 11.48
C GLN A 42 16.77 14.12 12.18
N LYS A 43 17.93 14.56 11.66
CA LYS A 43 18.64 15.75 12.18
C LYS A 43 17.82 17.03 11.96
N LYS A 44 17.29 17.25 10.73
CA LYS A 44 16.47 18.41 10.40
C LYS A 44 15.20 18.49 11.24
N LEU A 45 14.52 17.37 11.49
CA LEU A 45 13.29 17.29 12.28
C LEU A 45 13.47 17.70 13.75
N LYS A 46 14.70 17.66 14.29
CA LYS A 46 14.99 18.15 15.64
C LYS A 46 14.99 19.69 15.75
N LEU A 47 15.13 20.38 14.61
CA LEU A 47 15.37 21.83 14.54
C LEU A 47 14.14 22.62 14.08
N VAL A 48 13.03 21.97 13.72
CA VAL A 48 11.90 22.64 13.10
C VAL A 48 10.59 22.45 13.87
N LYS A 49 9.67 23.42 13.71
CA LYS A 49 8.29 23.32 14.20
C LYS A 49 7.42 22.46 13.27
N ALA A 50 6.30 21.96 13.78
CA ALA A 50 5.43 20.99 13.09
C ALA A 50 5.05 21.38 11.64
N LYS A 51 4.65 22.64 11.37
CA LYS A 51 4.31 23.08 10.00
C LYS A 51 5.49 22.96 9.02
N ASN A 52 6.72 23.22 9.48
CA ASN A 52 7.92 23.04 8.65
C ASN A 52 8.30 21.57 8.54
N ALA A 53 8.04 20.78 9.58
CA ALA A 53 8.19 19.32 9.51
C ALA A 53 7.25 18.68 8.47
N ASN A 54 6.03 19.21 8.27
CA ASN A 54 5.15 18.78 7.17
C ASN A 54 5.83 18.97 5.80
N LYS A 55 6.44 20.14 5.56
CA LYS A 55 7.17 20.40 4.29
C LYS A 55 8.35 19.44 4.12
N LEU A 56 9.07 19.16 5.21
CA LEU A 56 10.17 18.20 5.21
C LEU A 56 9.67 16.77 4.91
N TYR A 57 8.50 16.39 5.42
CA TYR A 57 7.89 15.10 5.09
C TYR A 57 7.66 14.96 3.58
N TYR A 58 6.95 15.90 2.95
CA TYR A 58 6.65 15.81 1.51
C TYR A 58 7.92 15.75 0.65
N SER A 59 8.90 16.61 0.94
CA SER A 59 10.14 16.59 0.18
C SER A 59 10.97 15.31 0.40
N PHE A 60 10.97 14.76 1.62
CA PHE A 60 11.62 13.50 1.94
C PHE A 60 10.90 12.32 1.29
N MET A 61 9.57 12.30 1.33
CA MET A 61 8.75 11.27 0.72
C MET A 61 9.01 11.17 -0.78
N VAL A 62 8.95 12.28 -1.51
CA VAL A 62 9.26 12.32 -2.95
C VAL A 62 10.66 11.78 -3.21
N LYS A 63 11.67 12.27 -2.50
CA LYS A 63 13.06 11.85 -2.71
C LYS A 63 13.28 10.37 -2.39
N SER A 64 12.71 9.87 -1.31
CA SER A 64 12.86 8.47 -0.92
C SER A 64 12.12 7.52 -1.86
N GLN A 65 10.96 7.92 -2.38
CA GLN A 65 10.23 7.14 -3.39
C GLN A 65 10.98 7.11 -4.74
N THR A 66 11.62 8.21 -5.15
CA THR A 66 12.50 8.20 -6.33
C THR A 66 13.63 7.18 -6.16
N LEU A 67 14.35 7.21 -5.02
CA LEU A 67 15.40 6.24 -4.74
C LEU A 67 14.90 4.79 -4.70
N LEU A 68 13.69 4.58 -4.18
CA LEU A 68 13.06 3.26 -4.16
C LEU A 68 12.71 2.80 -5.58
N SER A 69 12.19 3.68 -6.42
CA SER A 69 11.91 3.40 -7.84
C SER A 69 13.19 3.04 -8.60
N ASP A 70 14.28 3.81 -8.39
CA ASP A 70 15.58 3.52 -9.01
C ASP A 70 16.11 2.14 -8.55
N LEU A 71 15.89 1.80 -7.27
CA LEU A 71 16.27 0.49 -6.73
C LEU A 71 15.44 -0.64 -7.37
N ASN A 72 14.12 -0.48 -7.48
CA ASN A 72 13.25 -1.45 -8.16
C ASN A 72 13.70 -1.68 -9.60
N ASN A 73 13.92 -0.62 -10.36
CA ASN A 73 14.37 -0.70 -11.75
C ASN A 73 15.72 -1.44 -11.87
N ASN A 74 16.64 -1.20 -10.93
CA ASN A 74 17.94 -1.86 -10.94
C ASN A 74 17.87 -3.33 -10.51
N GLU A 75 16.92 -3.70 -9.63
CA GLU A 75 16.71 -5.06 -9.11
C GLU A 75 15.68 -5.89 -9.93
N MET A 76 15.00 -5.32 -10.90
CA MET A 76 13.93 -5.96 -11.67
C MET A 76 14.30 -7.37 -12.14
N TYR A 77 15.55 -7.56 -12.60
CA TYR A 77 16.06 -8.86 -13.08
C TYR A 77 16.12 -9.94 -11.98
N ILE A 78 16.17 -9.57 -10.71
CA ILE A 78 16.07 -10.50 -9.57
C ILE A 78 14.61 -10.67 -9.17
N LEU A 79 13.86 -9.57 -9.13
CA LEU A 79 12.47 -9.53 -8.67
C LEU A 79 11.55 -10.32 -9.59
N ASP A 80 11.74 -10.22 -10.92
CA ASP A 80 10.95 -10.95 -11.92
C ASP A 80 11.18 -12.47 -11.87
N GLY A 81 12.35 -12.91 -11.39
CA GLY A 81 12.68 -14.34 -11.25
C GLY A 81 12.24 -14.96 -9.92
N MET A 82 11.73 -14.14 -9.00
CA MET A 82 11.49 -14.62 -7.64
C MET A 82 10.22 -15.44 -7.48
N ASN A 83 9.26 -15.38 -8.36
CA ASN A 83 7.94 -16.02 -8.23
C ASN A 83 7.50 -16.17 -6.75
N ILE A 84 7.62 -15.06 -6.02
CA ILE A 84 7.38 -15.00 -4.58
C ILE A 84 5.88 -14.90 -4.41
N GLY A 85 5.24 -15.96 -3.91
CA GLY A 85 3.89 -15.86 -3.37
C GLY A 85 3.82 -14.75 -2.31
N TYR A 86 2.65 -14.38 -1.89
CA TYR A 86 2.43 -13.31 -0.90
C TYR A 86 3.17 -13.50 0.43
N ASP A 87 3.78 -14.67 0.68
CA ASP A 87 4.45 -15.02 1.93
C ASP A 87 5.93 -15.37 1.71
N LEU A 88 6.78 -14.34 1.89
CA LEU A 88 8.25 -14.48 1.87
C LEU A 88 8.82 -15.15 3.13
N GLU A 89 8.09 -15.14 4.24
CA GLU A 89 8.62 -15.65 5.51
C GLU A 89 8.72 -17.17 5.51
N THR A 90 7.93 -17.85 4.66
CA THR A 90 7.93 -19.32 4.51
C THR A 90 8.73 -19.83 3.30
N ALA A 91 9.20 -18.95 2.42
CA ALA A 91 9.93 -19.34 1.22
C ALA A 91 11.36 -19.80 1.54
N ASN A 92 11.72 -20.98 1.04
CA ASN A 92 13.09 -21.51 1.13
C ASN A 92 13.98 -20.84 0.07
N LEU A 93 14.45 -19.62 0.38
CA LEU A 93 15.19 -18.79 -0.55
C LEU A 93 16.69 -19.21 -0.61
N PRO A 94 17.31 -19.15 -1.80
CA PRO A 94 18.76 -19.31 -1.90
C PRO A 94 19.53 -18.32 -1.01
N ASP A 95 20.64 -18.76 -0.44
CA ASP A 95 21.48 -17.96 0.48
C ASP A 95 21.88 -16.60 -0.08
N THR A 96 22.20 -16.54 -1.36
CA THR A 96 22.57 -15.28 -2.05
C THR A 96 21.42 -14.28 -2.04
N LEU A 97 20.20 -14.77 -2.28
CA LEU A 97 18.99 -13.97 -2.28
C LEU A 97 18.63 -13.52 -0.87
N SER A 98 18.67 -14.42 0.10
CA SER A 98 18.45 -14.11 1.52
C SER A 98 19.40 -13.01 2.02
N LYS A 99 20.69 -13.08 1.67
CA LYS A 99 21.68 -12.04 1.99
C LYS A 99 21.32 -10.70 1.36
N ARG A 100 20.85 -10.70 0.11
CA ARG A 100 20.46 -9.47 -0.59
C ARG A 100 19.23 -8.83 0.03
N LEU A 101 18.19 -9.61 0.32
CA LEU A 101 16.99 -9.11 1.00
C LEU A 101 17.31 -8.57 2.40
N ASN A 102 18.18 -9.24 3.14
CA ASN A 102 18.65 -8.75 4.43
C ASN A 102 19.42 -7.43 4.31
N PHE A 103 20.17 -7.23 3.23
CA PHE A 103 20.81 -5.96 2.94
C PHE A 103 19.79 -4.83 2.72
N PHE A 104 18.71 -5.06 1.96
CA PHE A 104 17.63 -4.10 1.79
C PHE A 104 16.90 -3.78 3.10
N LYS A 105 16.64 -4.78 3.94
CA LYS A 105 16.05 -4.60 5.28
C LYS A 105 16.83 -3.61 6.14
N THR A 106 18.14 -3.48 5.95
CA THR A 106 18.96 -2.49 6.69
C THR A 106 18.59 -1.03 6.37
N ALA A 107 17.94 -0.78 5.23
CA ALA A 107 17.40 0.52 4.83
C ALA A 107 15.88 0.65 5.06
N ASN A 108 15.26 -0.31 5.75
CA ASN A 108 13.79 -0.46 5.91
C ASN A 108 13.07 -0.69 4.58
N VAL A 109 13.74 -1.33 3.62
CA VAL A 109 13.16 -1.79 2.35
C VAL A 109 12.88 -3.28 2.46
N LEU A 110 11.68 -3.68 2.09
CA LEU A 110 11.19 -5.05 2.07
C LEU A 110 10.80 -5.41 0.63
N VAL A 111 10.50 -6.68 0.39
CA VAL A 111 9.97 -7.14 -0.89
C VAL A 111 8.59 -7.75 -0.66
N ARG A 112 7.69 -7.62 -1.64
CA ARG A 112 6.38 -8.28 -1.67
C ARG A 112 6.04 -8.72 -3.08
N GLY A 113 5.20 -9.76 -3.21
CA GLY A 113 4.54 -10.10 -4.45
C GLY A 113 3.47 -9.08 -4.83
N THR A 114 3.32 -8.81 -6.13
CA THR A 114 2.31 -7.87 -6.66
C THR A 114 1.24 -8.57 -7.51
N GLY A 115 1.28 -9.90 -7.60
CA GLY A 115 0.45 -10.72 -8.48
C GLY A 115 1.20 -11.15 -9.74
N GLU A 116 0.66 -12.12 -10.48
CA GLU A 116 1.18 -12.64 -11.76
C GLU A 116 2.68 -13.03 -11.75
N GLY A 117 3.22 -13.35 -10.57
CA GLY A 117 4.64 -13.72 -10.41
C GLY A 117 5.60 -12.53 -10.32
N TYR A 118 5.10 -11.30 -10.34
CA TYR A 118 5.91 -10.10 -10.14
C TYR A 118 6.14 -9.80 -8.67
N SER A 119 7.25 -9.13 -8.38
CA SER A 119 7.62 -8.68 -7.05
C SER A 119 8.14 -7.25 -7.07
N GLU A 120 7.96 -6.53 -5.98
CA GLU A 120 8.50 -5.17 -5.83
C GLU A 120 9.16 -4.95 -4.47
N LEU A 121 10.10 -4.02 -4.46
CA LEU A 121 10.67 -3.46 -3.24
C LEU A 121 9.80 -2.31 -2.76
N TYR A 122 9.53 -2.25 -1.46
CA TYR A 122 8.74 -1.20 -0.84
C TYR A 122 9.29 -0.82 0.54
N PHE A 123 8.99 0.37 1.01
CA PHE A 123 9.36 0.73 2.37
C PHE A 123 8.46 0.00 3.38
N LYS A 124 9.06 -0.46 4.48
CA LYS A 124 8.34 -1.06 5.60
C LYS A 124 7.07 -0.26 5.93
N PRO A 125 5.90 -0.90 6.17
CA PRO A 125 4.59 -0.25 6.30
C PRO A 125 4.53 0.97 7.22
N ASN A 126 5.25 1.00 8.30
CA ASN A 126 5.22 2.12 9.23
C ASN A 126 6.44 3.08 9.09
N TYR A 127 7.20 3.00 7.98
CA TYR A 127 8.45 3.75 7.80
C TYR A 127 8.29 5.26 7.99
N TYR A 128 7.39 5.87 7.24
CA TYR A 128 7.14 7.32 7.34
C TYR A 128 6.47 7.70 8.65
N TYR A 129 5.51 6.91 9.11
CA TYR A 129 4.83 7.16 10.38
C TYR A 129 5.82 7.20 11.54
N GLN A 130 6.72 6.22 11.66
CA GLN A 130 7.72 6.19 12.74
C GLN A 130 8.69 7.37 12.70
N LEU A 131 9.05 7.85 11.51
CA LEU A 131 9.97 8.99 11.37
C LEU A 131 9.31 10.33 11.75
N PHE A 132 8.01 10.50 11.46
CA PHE A 132 7.38 11.81 11.47
C PHE A 132 6.28 11.99 12.53
N LYS A 133 5.70 10.92 13.10
CA LYS A 133 4.50 10.96 13.95
C LYS A 133 4.52 12.01 15.08
N SER A 134 5.68 12.24 15.70
CA SER A 134 5.84 13.18 16.82
C SER A 134 6.35 14.56 16.41
N LYS A 135 6.53 14.81 15.11
CA LYS A 135 7.17 16.02 14.59
C LYS A 135 6.28 16.84 13.68
N VAL A 136 5.36 16.23 13.00
CA VAL A 136 4.40 16.86 12.08
C VAL A 136 3.13 17.34 12.80
N THR A 137 2.25 18.02 12.09
CA THR A 137 0.93 18.40 12.63
C THR A 137 0.08 17.17 12.96
N PRO A 138 -0.87 17.26 13.92
CA PRO A 138 -1.68 16.12 14.34
C PRO A 138 -2.48 15.47 13.21
N ASP A 139 -2.96 16.22 12.25
CA ASP A 139 -3.68 15.71 11.09
C ASP A 139 -2.76 14.92 10.14
N LEU A 140 -1.56 15.43 9.84
CA LEU A 140 -0.59 14.68 9.04
C LEU A 140 -0.08 13.44 9.79
N SER A 141 0.13 13.52 11.10
CA SER A 141 0.49 12.35 11.90
C SER A 141 -0.56 11.25 11.84
N GLU A 142 -1.86 11.61 11.95
CA GLU A 142 -2.96 10.66 11.84
C GLU A 142 -3.10 10.10 10.42
N TYR A 143 -2.90 10.93 9.40
CA TYR A 143 -2.88 10.48 8.00
C TYR A 143 -1.78 9.44 7.76
N LEU A 144 -0.57 9.68 8.26
CA LEU A 144 0.54 8.73 8.16
C LEU A 144 0.26 7.43 8.92
N ARG A 145 -0.47 7.49 10.03
CA ARG A 145 -0.95 6.30 10.74
C ARG A 145 -1.93 5.49 9.89
N ILE A 146 -2.86 6.16 9.21
CA ILE A 146 -3.80 5.51 8.29
C ILE A 146 -3.03 4.84 7.14
N CYS A 147 -2.11 5.55 6.49
CA CYS A 147 -1.26 4.97 5.46
C CYS A 147 -0.48 3.75 5.96
N SER A 148 0.05 3.79 7.20
CA SER A 148 0.80 2.66 7.76
C SER A 148 -0.07 1.41 8.04
N ILE A 149 -1.38 1.56 8.20
CA ILE A 149 -2.33 0.44 8.29
C ILE A 149 -2.60 -0.12 6.89
N ASP A 150 -2.79 0.76 5.92
CA ASP A 150 -3.04 0.35 4.53
C ASP A 150 -1.87 -0.42 3.94
N ASP A 151 -0.64 -0.02 4.26
CA ASP A 151 0.58 -0.64 3.75
C ASP A 151 0.89 -2.02 4.39
N GLN A 152 0.18 -2.44 5.46
CA GLN A 152 0.42 -3.73 6.11
C GLN A 152 0.00 -4.90 5.23
N ASP A 153 -1.15 -4.78 4.60
CA ASP A 153 -1.73 -5.83 3.76
C ASP A 153 -2.03 -5.27 2.37
N VAL A 154 -1.71 -6.03 1.34
CA VAL A 154 -2.10 -5.69 -0.03
C VAL A 154 -3.62 -5.66 -0.09
N TYR A 155 -4.16 -4.47 -0.41
CA TYR A 155 -5.60 -4.25 -0.40
C TYR A 155 -6.33 -4.95 -1.53
N ALA A 156 -5.81 -4.82 -2.74
CA ALA A 156 -6.39 -5.40 -3.94
C ALA A 156 -5.30 -5.72 -4.97
N GLY A 157 -5.50 -6.78 -5.72
CA GLY A 157 -4.64 -7.22 -6.83
C GLY A 157 -5.43 -8.17 -7.73
N ASP A 158 -5.13 -8.18 -9.01
CA ASP A 158 -5.77 -9.05 -10.03
C ASP A 158 -7.33 -9.00 -10.00
N GLY A 159 -7.88 -7.82 -9.72
CA GLY A 159 -9.34 -7.64 -9.60
C GLY A 159 -9.95 -8.27 -8.34
N GLU A 160 -9.15 -8.75 -7.39
CA GLU A 160 -9.60 -9.32 -6.12
C GLU A 160 -9.29 -8.40 -4.94
N ILE A 161 -10.18 -8.39 -3.93
CA ILE A 161 -9.94 -7.72 -2.65
C ILE A 161 -9.20 -8.68 -1.73
N GLY A 162 -7.89 -8.41 -1.50
CA GLY A 162 -6.97 -9.28 -0.76
C GLY A 162 -7.07 -9.21 0.77
N ILE A 163 -7.97 -8.37 1.32
CA ILE A 163 -8.19 -8.22 2.76
C ILE A 163 -9.59 -8.67 3.16
N SER A 164 -9.76 -9.03 4.44
CA SER A 164 -11.08 -9.40 4.96
C SER A 164 -12.06 -8.21 4.94
N TRP A 165 -13.38 -8.50 4.91
CA TRP A 165 -14.43 -7.48 5.01
C TRP A 165 -14.34 -6.69 6.31
N GLN A 166 -13.94 -7.33 7.40
CA GLN A 166 -13.69 -6.66 8.67
C GLN A 166 -12.55 -5.64 8.56
N GLN A 167 -11.40 -6.04 7.97
CA GLN A 167 -10.27 -5.12 7.74
C GLN A 167 -10.66 -3.95 6.83
N LEU A 168 -11.46 -4.22 5.79
CA LEU A 168 -11.98 -3.17 4.91
C LEU A 168 -12.88 -2.19 5.68
N GLY A 169 -13.76 -2.70 6.53
CA GLY A 169 -14.58 -1.90 7.44
C GLY A 169 -13.75 -1.05 8.41
N GLU A 170 -12.65 -1.57 8.94
CA GLU A 170 -11.72 -0.84 9.80
C GLU A 170 -11.00 0.29 9.03
N ARG A 171 -10.58 0.05 7.78
CA ARG A 171 -10.00 1.07 6.89
C ARG A 171 -10.99 2.20 6.57
N ILE A 172 -12.26 1.88 6.39
CA ILE A 172 -13.36 2.85 6.24
C ILE A 172 -13.51 3.68 7.51
N LEU A 173 -13.59 3.01 8.67
CA LEU A 173 -13.86 3.67 9.96
C LEU A 173 -12.76 4.65 10.37
N VAL A 174 -11.49 4.32 10.14
CA VAL A 174 -10.38 5.25 10.48
C VAL A 174 -10.44 6.52 9.62
N ARG A 175 -10.87 6.43 8.36
CA ARG A 175 -11.06 7.58 7.47
C ARG A 175 -12.26 8.43 7.87
N GLU A 176 -13.37 7.81 8.25
CA GLU A 176 -14.53 8.51 8.81
C GLU A 176 -14.12 9.32 10.05
N LYS A 177 -13.38 8.69 10.99
CA LYS A 177 -12.87 9.33 12.19
C LYS A 177 -11.91 10.48 11.87
N PHE A 178 -11.05 10.33 10.87
CA PHE A 178 -10.15 11.40 10.42
C PHE A 178 -10.94 12.64 9.95
N ILE A 179 -11.91 12.44 9.05
CA ILE A 179 -12.74 13.52 8.51
C ILE A 179 -13.47 14.28 9.62
N LYS A 180 -13.99 13.55 10.61
CA LYS A 180 -14.66 14.13 11.79
C LYS A 180 -13.70 14.91 12.68
N LYS A 181 -12.50 14.37 12.92
CA LYS A 181 -11.51 14.94 13.85
C LYS A 181 -10.77 16.14 13.25
N PHE A 182 -10.56 16.15 11.94
CA PHE A 182 -9.78 17.18 11.25
C PHE A 182 -10.56 17.86 10.10
N PRO A 183 -11.69 18.52 10.41
CA PRO A 183 -12.58 19.08 9.38
C PRO A 183 -11.95 20.20 8.53
N LYS A 184 -10.87 20.82 9.03
CA LYS A 184 -10.13 21.91 8.37
C LYS A 184 -8.78 21.46 7.77
N SER A 185 -8.45 20.17 7.81
CA SER A 185 -7.21 19.64 7.24
C SER A 185 -7.22 19.73 5.71
N ASN A 186 -6.09 20.10 5.14
CA ASN A 186 -5.88 20.05 3.68
C ASN A 186 -5.90 18.61 3.14
N LEU A 187 -5.65 17.61 4.00
CA LEU A 187 -5.70 16.18 3.66
C LEU A 187 -7.12 15.62 3.60
N LYS A 188 -8.12 16.42 4.03
CA LYS A 188 -9.51 15.96 4.09
C LYS A 188 -10.04 15.49 2.75
N THR A 189 -9.69 16.18 1.66
CA THR A 189 -10.13 15.83 0.31
C THR A 189 -9.60 14.45 -0.10
N ASP A 190 -8.30 14.20 0.09
CA ASP A 190 -7.67 12.93 -0.25
C ASP A 190 -8.26 11.78 0.56
N VAL A 191 -8.43 11.99 1.90
CA VAL A 191 -9.05 10.99 2.78
C VAL A 191 -10.50 10.70 2.39
N LYS A 192 -11.26 11.69 1.91
CA LYS A 192 -12.63 11.47 1.40
C LYS A 192 -12.65 10.67 0.10
N THR A 193 -11.71 10.95 -0.80
CA THR A 193 -11.58 10.18 -2.04
C THR A 193 -11.31 8.71 -1.71
N GLN A 194 -10.31 8.44 -0.87
CA GLN A 194 -10.03 7.08 -0.40
C GLN A 194 -11.22 6.42 0.32
N LEU A 195 -11.92 7.17 1.18
CA LEU A 195 -13.12 6.68 1.85
C LEU A 195 -14.20 6.25 0.85
N LYS A 196 -14.41 7.06 -0.20
CA LYS A 196 -15.39 6.73 -1.26
C LYS A 196 -15.01 5.45 -2.00
N GLU A 197 -13.74 5.27 -2.35
CA GLU A 197 -13.22 4.07 -3.02
C GLU A 197 -13.43 2.83 -2.14
N TYR A 198 -13.01 2.86 -0.88
CA TYR A 198 -13.22 1.74 0.04
C TYR A 198 -14.71 1.44 0.30
N LEU A 199 -15.56 2.47 0.41
CA LEU A 199 -17.00 2.27 0.53
C LEU A 199 -17.61 1.67 -0.73
N TYR A 200 -17.14 2.07 -1.91
CA TYR A 200 -17.60 1.49 -3.17
C TYR A 200 -17.31 -0.01 -3.17
N ASP A 201 -16.07 -0.41 -2.92
CA ASP A 201 -15.69 -1.81 -2.88
C ASP A 201 -16.38 -2.59 -1.75
N TYR A 202 -16.64 -1.93 -0.62
CA TYR A 202 -17.37 -2.54 0.51
C TYR A 202 -18.82 -2.89 0.14
N PHE A 203 -19.46 -2.13 -0.75
CA PHE A 203 -20.83 -2.41 -1.21
C PHE A 203 -20.88 -3.21 -2.49
N PHE A 204 -19.98 -2.98 -3.43
CA PHE A 204 -20.08 -3.52 -4.78
C PHE A 204 -19.05 -4.60 -5.11
N GLY A 205 -18.02 -4.72 -4.26
CA GLY A 205 -16.89 -5.62 -4.49
C GLY A 205 -16.00 -5.14 -5.63
N SER A 206 -15.22 -6.06 -6.15
CA SER A 206 -14.37 -5.90 -7.32
C SER A 206 -14.73 -6.93 -8.39
N GLU A 207 -13.98 -6.99 -9.49
CA GLU A 207 -14.23 -7.89 -10.60
C GLU A 207 -14.28 -9.36 -10.14
N ASN A 208 -13.33 -9.79 -9.31
CA ASN A 208 -13.21 -11.15 -8.81
C ASN A 208 -13.74 -11.34 -7.39
N THR A 209 -14.17 -10.29 -6.70
CA THR A 209 -14.74 -10.36 -5.35
C THR A 209 -16.18 -9.84 -5.36
N LYS A 210 -17.13 -10.74 -5.51
CA LYS A 210 -18.57 -10.39 -5.60
C LYS A 210 -19.16 -10.13 -4.21
N THR A 211 -19.93 -9.04 -4.09
CA THR A 211 -20.75 -8.73 -2.90
C THR A 211 -22.23 -8.96 -3.12
N LEU A 212 -22.63 -9.01 -4.40
CA LEU A 212 -24.01 -9.11 -4.85
C LEU A 212 -24.18 -10.30 -5.78
N SER A 213 -25.25 -11.08 -5.56
CA SER A 213 -25.74 -12.11 -6.45
C SER A 213 -27.24 -11.85 -6.68
N ASP A 214 -27.68 -11.78 -7.95
CA ASP A 214 -29.07 -11.52 -8.32
C ASP A 214 -29.69 -10.29 -7.61
N ALA A 215 -28.95 -9.21 -7.52
CA ALA A 215 -29.33 -8.00 -6.80
C ALA A 215 -29.69 -8.23 -5.31
N VAL A 216 -29.00 -9.17 -4.67
CA VAL A 216 -29.07 -9.43 -3.21
C VAL A 216 -27.65 -9.48 -2.68
N PHE A 217 -27.40 -8.86 -1.54
CA PHE A 217 -26.08 -8.97 -0.87
C PHE A 217 -25.82 -10.43 -0.44
N GLU A 218 -24.58 -10.89 -0.67
CA GLU A 218 -24.12 -12.19 -0.22
C GLU A 218 -24.30 -12.33 1.29
N LYS A 219 -24.61 -13.55 1.77
CA LYS A 219 -24.86 -13.83 3.20
C LYS A 219 -23.66 -13.49 4.09
N SER A 220 -22.43 -13.75 3.59
CA SER A 220 -21.19 -13.39 4.26
C SER A 220 -21.08 -11.89 4.45
N VAL A 221 -21.27 -11.11 3.38
CA VAL A 221 -21.25 -9.64 3.40
C VAL A 221 -22.30 -9.08 4.35
N LEU A 222 -23.53 -9.60 4.34
CA LEU A 222 -24.56 -9.18 5.29
C LEU A 222 -24.20 -9.49 6.75
N LYS A 223 -23.47 -10.58 6.99
CA LYS A 223 -22.98 -10.91 8.35
C LYS A 223 -21.96 -9.86 8.83
N ASP A 224 -21.03 -9.48 7.96
CA ASP A 224 -20.03 -8.46 8.27
C ASP A 224 -20.66 -7.08 8.44
N PHE A 225 -21.61 -6.70 7.60
CA PHE A 225 -22.40 -5.47 7.76
C PHE A 225 -23.09 -5.40 9.13
N LYS A 226 -23.72 -6.49 9.55
CA LYS A 226 -24.35 -6.57 10.89
C LYS A 226 -23.33 -6.41 12.02
N LEU A 227 -22.16 -7.04 11.87
CA LEU A 227 -21.08 -6.93 12.84
C LEU A 227 -20.55 -5.50 12.91
N PHE A 228 -20.31 -4.86 11.76
CA PHE A 228 -19.87 -3.47 11.69
C PHE A 228 -20.85 -2.52 12.37
N ILE A 229 -22.15 -2.64 12.08
CA ILE A 229 -23.20 -1.83 12.71
C ILE A 229 -23.22 -2.02 14.21
N LYS A 230 -23.13 -3.28 14.67
CA LYS A 230 -23.13 -3.61 16.12
C LYS A 230 -21.93 -2.98 16.84
N GLN A 231 -20.77 -3.00 16.21
CA GLN A 231 -19.52 -2.47 16.79
C GLN A 231 -19.41 -0.94 16.69
N ASN A 232 -20.06 -0.33 15.69
CA ASN A 232 -19.93 1.08 15.37
C ASN A 232 -21.29 1.76 15.12
N PRO A 233 -22.27 1.71 16.07
CA PRO A 233 -23.66 2.12 15.83
C PRO A 233 -23.80 3.60 15.47
N ASP A 234 -22.90 4.45 15.97
CA ASP A 234 -22.93 5.90 15.76
C ASP A 234 -22.18 6.36 14.50
N SER A 235 -21.53 5.45 13.77
CA SER A 235 -20.80 5.81 12.55
C SER A 235 -21.74 6.17 11.41
N LYS A 236 -21.31 7.10 10.56
CA LYS A 236 -22.03 7.42 9.33
C LYS A 236 -22.09 6.22 8.39
N THR A 237 -21.03 5.42 8.36
CA THR A 237 -20.96 4.18 7.60
C THR A 237 -22.02 3.18 8.06
N ALA A 238 -22.24 3.00 9.36
CA ALA A 238 -23.32 2.12 9.85
C ALA A 238 -24.71 2.57 9.39
N LYS A 239 -24.97 3.88 9.41
CA LYS A 239 -26.21 4.44 8.86
C LYS A 239 -26.34 4.19 7.36
N MET A 240 -25.25 4.39 6.60
CA MET A 240 -25.20 4.13 5.17
C MET A 240 -25.46 2.65 4.86
N ILE A 241 -24.85 1.71 5.60
CA ILE A 241 -25.08 0.27 5.44
C ILE A 241 -26.58 -0.05 5.58
N ASN A 242 -27.21 0.46 6.64
CA ASN A 242 -28.66 0.23 6.86
C ASN A 242 -29.51 0.76 5.71
N ASN A 243 -29.17 1.96 5.19
CA ASN A 243 -29.88 2.56 4.07
C ASN A 243 -29.69 1.75 2.78
N MET A 244 -28.47 1.37 2.45
CA MET A 244 -28.12 0.61 1.25
C MET A 244 -28.78 -0.78 1.24
N VAL A 245 -28.73 -1.51 2.36
CA VAL A 245 -29.38 -2.83 2.49
C VAL A 245 -30.91 -2.71 2.37
N ARG A 246 -31.51 -1.70 2.99
CA ARG A 246 -32.96 -1.44 2.88
C ARG A 246 -33.35 -1.09 1.46
N PHE A 247 -32.56 -0.22 0.80
CA PHE A 247 -32.79 0.24 -0.56
C PHE A 247 -32.77 -0.95 -1.54
N LEU A 248 -31.72 -1.79 -1.46
CA LEU A 248 -31.60 -2.95 -2.36
C LEU A 248 -32.75 -3.95 -2.18
N ARG A 249 -33.16 -4.23 -0.95
CA ARG A 249 -34.32 -5.10 -0.67
C ARG A 249 -35.60 -4.61 -1.32
N LYS A 250 -35.80 -3.28 -1.38
CA LYS A 250 -36.98 -2.65 -1.97
C LYS A 250 -36.94 -2.67 -3.51
N HIS A 251 -35.80 -2.31 -4.09
CA HIS A 251 -35.71 -2.02 -5.52
C HIS A 251 -35.12 -3.17 -6.35
N LYS A 252 -34.41 -4.12 -5.73
CA LYS A 252 -33.83 -5.32 -6.38
C LYS A 252 -33.07 -5.00 -7.68
N SER A 253 -32.30 -3.93 -7.68
CA SER A 253 -31.53 -3.47 -8.83
C SER A 253 -30.16 -2.94 -8.37
N ARG A 254 -29.10 -3.50 -8.97
CA ARG A 254 -27.72 -3.06 -8.74
C ARG A 254 -27.53 -1.62 -9.24
N GLU A 255 -28.00 -1.32 -10.44
CA GLU A 255 -27.90 0.02 -11.04
C GLU A 255 -28.53 1.10 -10.16
N LEU A 256 -29.77 0.84 -9.66
CA LEU A 256 -30.43 1.77 -8.75
C LEU A 256 -29.68 1.88 -7.42
N LEU A 257 -29.04 0.81 -6.95
CA LEU A 257 -28.22 0.84 -5.73
C LEU A 257 -26.97 1.71 -5.92
N GLU A 258 -26.27 1.61 -7.05
CA GLU A 258 -25.12 2.45 -7.40
C GLU A 258 -25.52 3.93 -7.50
N ASN A 259 -26.65 4.23 -8.11
CA ASN A 259 -27.21 5.58 -8.14
C ASN A 259 -27.55 6.11 -6.74
N ASN A 260 -28.07 5.25 -5.86
CA ASN A 260 -28.33 5.60 -4.46
C ASN A 260 -27.03 5.81 -3.67
N PHE A 261 -26.00 5.01 -3.90
CA PHE A 261 -24.69 5.17 -3.29
C PHE A 261 -24.12 6.56 -3.50
N ASN A 262 -24.21 7.12 -4.71
CA ASN A 262 -23.74 8.45 -5.04
C ASN A 262 -24.49 9.55 -4.25
N LYS A 263 -25.70 9.31 -3.79
CA LYS A 263 -26.46 10.19 -2.90
C LYS A 263 -26.05 9.99 -1.44
N GLU A 264 -25.97 8.76 -0.99
CA GLU A 264 -25.62 8.39 0.38
C GLU A 264 -24.20 8.85 0.77
N ILE A 265 -23.22 8.79 -0.16
CA ILE A 265 -21.84 9.21 0.11
C ILE A 265 -21.73 10.69 0.49
N LEU A 266 -22.74 11.52 0.16
CA LEU A 266 -22.78 12.93 0.50
C LEU A 266 -22.85 13.19 2.01
N ILE A 267 -23.24 12.22 2.82
CA ILE A 267 -23.26 12.36 4.29
C ILE A 267 -21.85 12.61 4.88
N PHE A 268 -20.79 12.29 4.13
CA PHE A 268 -19.41 12.54 4.52
C PHE A 268 -18.85 13.92 4.10
N LYS A 269 -19.74 14.80 3.61
CA LYS A 269 -19.38 16.20 3.24
C LYS A 269 -18.86 17.03 4.40
#